data_edd5beb895b50f85c51d3ccae0c67509
#
_entry.id   edd5beb895b50f85c51d3ccae0c67509
#
_cell.length_a   1.000
_cell.length_b   1.000
_cell.length_c   1.000
_cell.angle_alpha   90.00
_cell.angle_beta   90.00
_cell.angle_gamma   90.00
#
_symmetry.space_group_name_H-M   'P 1'
#
loop_
_entity.id
_entity.type
_entity.pdbx_description
1 polymer ?
#
loop_
_entity_poly.entity_id
_entity_poly.type
_entity_poly.pdbx_seq_one_letter_code
_entity_poly.pdbx_strand_id
1 'polypeptide(L)'
;MNEQHFTTVIKPKSGWFDLHLKEVFAYRDLIFLFVKRNFVSKYKQTVLGPAWAIIQPLLTTVVFTLVFGNIAGLAPDGVPSFVFYLSGTVLWTYFSNCLTQTANTFVANSATMGKVYFPRLVMPISTVFSELISLAIQYVFLIIFLVYYAAAKQGVQPNLWMLMTPLIVLQLAMLSLGCGIIISALTTKYRDLAMLVGFGTQLWMYASPIAYDMFRFTAFAPGGKWHALYMCNPISPIVNLFRYAYLGTGAIEWKYYFIDWGITLALLFIGIVLFSRVEKTFMDTV
;
A
#
# COMPACT_ATOMS: atom_id res chain seq x y z
N MET A 1 16.34 -32.14 42.01
CA MET A 1 16.70 -30.98 41.16
C MET A 1 15.44 -30.54 40.49
N ASN A 2 14.89 -29.36 40.84
CA ASN A 2 13.69 -28.83 40.22
C ASN A 2 14.02 -28.42 38.77
N GLU A 3 13.42 -29.10 37.82
CA GLU A 3 13.43 -28.62 36.43
C GLU A 3 12.68 -27.28 36.37
N GLN A 4 13.45 -26.22 36.19
CA GLN A 4 12.85 -24.88 35.96
C GLN A 4 12.22 -24.93 34.58
N HIS A 5 10.88 -25.00 34.52
CA HIS A 5 10.12 -24.79 33.30
C HIS A 5 10.24 -23.31 32.85
N PHE A 6 11.20 -23.03 31.97
CA PHE A 6 11.31 -21.74 31.34
C PHE A 6 10.14 -21.55 30.35
N THR A 7 9.36 -20.49 30.53
CA THR A 7 8.27 -20.12 29.61
C THR A 7 8.78 -19.52 28.31
N THR A 8 10.01 -19.01 28.29
CA THR A 8 10.61 -18.41 27.10
C THR A 8 12.13 -18.65 27.12
N VAL A 9 12.66 -19.26 26.07
CA VAL A 9 14.10 -19.47 25.87
C VAL A 9 14.58 -18.52 24.77
N ILE A 10 15.37 -17.53 25.14
CA ILE A 10 16.02 -16.62 24.19
C ILE A 10 17.31 -17.27 23.70
N LYS A 11 17.32 -17.71 22.45
CA LYS A 11 18.52 -18.26 21.80
C LYS A 11 19.18 -17.22 20.87
N PRO A 12 20.52 -17.20 20.76
CA PRO A 12 21.17 -16.31 19.80
C PRO A 12 20.76 -16.69 18.37
N LYS A 13 20.34 -15.70 17.58
CA LYS A 13 19.84 -15.87 16.21
C LYS A 13 21.04 -16.00 15.25
N SER A 14 21.26 -17.14 14.62
CA SER A 14 22.42 -17.39 13.77
C SER A 14 22.12 -17.59 12.28
N GLY A 15 20.88 -17.81 11.87
CA GLY A 15 20.49 -18.13 10.48
C GLY A 15 20.12 -16.92 9.62
N TRP A 16 20.43 -16.96 8.31
CA TRP A 16 19.99 -15.96 7.32
C TRP A 16 18.49 -16.03 7.01
N PHE A 17 17.89 -17.22 7.17
CA PHE A 17 16.48 -17.51 6.86
C PHE A 17 15.63 -17.72 8.11
N ASP A 18 16.11 -17.33 9.28
CA ASP A 18 15.35 -17.46 10.53
C ASP A 18 14.37 -16.29 10.65
N LEU A 19 13.24 -16.42 9.94
CA LEU A 19 12.26 -15.33 9.75
C LEU A 19 11.28 -15.17 10.90
N HIS A 20 11.29 -16.07 11.89
CA HIS A 20 10.46 -16.06 13.12
C HIS A 20 8.98 -15.68 12.92
N LEU A 21 8.40 -15.97 11.72
CA LEU A 21 7.03 -15.62 11.39
C LEU A 21 6.01 -16.20 12.39
N LYS A 22 6.30 -17.38 12.96
CA LYS A 22 5.45 -17.96 14.01
C LYS A 22 5.41 -17.10 15.27
N GLU A 23 6.53 -16.48 15.63
CA GLU A 23 6.58 -15.54 16.77
C GLU A 23 5.74 -14.30 16.49
N VAL A 24 5.79 -13.74 15.27
CA VAL A 24 4.96 -12.60 14.88
C VAL A 24 3.47 -12.89 15.05
N PHE A 25 3.02 -14.09 14.67
CA PHE A 25 1.63 -14.53 14.88
C PHE A 25 1.28 -14.72 16.36
N ALA A 26 2.22 -15.12 17.20
CA ALA A 26 2.02 -15.21 18.65
C ALA A 26 1.80 -13.82 19.28
N TYR A 27 2.37 -12.75 18.69
CA TYR A 27 2.21 -11.37 19.13
C TYR A 27 1.02 -10.63 18.47
N ARG A 28 -0.01 -11.35 17.98
CA ARG A 28 -1.20 -10.76 17.33
C ARG A 28 -1.89 -9.70 18.18
N ASP A 29 -1.97 -9.91 19.51
CA ASP A 29 -2.60 -8.95 20.42
C ASP A 29 -1.82 -7.63 20.48
N LEU A 30 -0.49 -7.71 20.38
CA LEU A 30 0.38 -6.54 20.27
C LEU A 30 0.18 -5.83 18.92
N ILE A 31 -0.03 -6.56 17.82
CA ILE A 31 -0.38 -5.97 16.52
C ILE A 31 -1.66 -5.15 16.66
N PHE A 32 -2.74 -5.70 17.24
CA PHE A 32 -4.00 -5.00 17.46
C PHE A 32 -3.83 -3.76 18.36
N LEU A 33 -3.01 -3.87 19.40
CA LEU A 33 -2.69 -2.73 20.26
C LEU A 33 -2.04 -1.60 19.48
N PHE A 34 -1.05 -1.92 18.64
CA PHE A 34 -0.37 -0.91 17.82
C PHE A 34 -1.28 -0.36 16.72
N VAL A 35 -2.13 -1.16 16.09
CA VAL A 35 -3.15 -0.68 15.15
C VAL A 35 -4.04 0.36 15.81
N LYS A 36 -4.60 0.04 17.00
CA LYS A 36 -5.42 0.98 17.77
C LYS A 36 -4.64 2.24 18.14
N ARG A 37 -3.41 2.10 18.63
CA ARG A 37 -2.53 3.22 18.97
C ARG A 37 -2.27 4.12 17.76
N ASN A 38 -1.89 3.54 16.63
CA ASN A 38 -1.56 4.27 15.40
C ASN A 38 -2.77 5.04 14.87
N PHE A 39 -3.94 4.39 14.84
CA PHE A 39 -5.19 5.02 14.41
C PHE A 39 -5.59 6.17 15.34
N VAL A 40 -5.61 5.92 16.64
CA VAL A 40 -5.95 6.97 17.62
C VAL A 40 -4.95 8.12 17.56
N SER A 41 -3.64 7.84 17.51
CA SER A 41 -2.59 8.86 17.44
C SER A 41 -2.71 9.73 16.17
N LYS A 42 -3.11 9.14 15.03
CA LYS A 42 -3.27 9.85 13.75
C LYS A 42 -4.41 10.88 13.80
N TYR A 43 -5.48 10.59 14.53
CA TYR A 43 -6.70 11.42 14.51
C TYR A 43 -6.99 12.12 15.84
N LYS A 44 -6.30 11.75 16.93
CA LYS A 44 -6.45 12.40 18.24
C LYS A 44 -6.04 13.87 18.14
N GLN A 45 -6.84 14.73 18.75
CA GLN A 45 -6.62 16.18 18.81
C GLN A 45 -6.67 16.89 17.43
N THR A 46 -7.27 16.26 16.41
CA THR A 46 -7.53 16.93 15.12
C THR A 46 -8.99 17.41 15.08
N VAL A 47 -9.22 18.60 14.49
CA VAL A 47 -10.57 19.21 14.42
C VAL A 47 -11.56 18.34 13.65
N LEU A 48 -11.12 17.72 12.55
CA LEU A 48 -11.97 16.92 11.67
C LEU A 48 -11.88 15.41 11.95
N GLY A 49 -10.99 14.98 12.86
CA GLY A 49 -10.84 13.57 13.19
C GLY A 49 -10.61 12.66 11.97
N PRO A 50 -11.29 11.49 11.92
CA PRO A 50 -11.17 10.56 10.80
C PRO A 50 -11.63 11.09 9.44
N ALA A 51 -12.36 12.24 9.39
CA ALA A 51 -12.76 12.86 8.12
C ALA A 51 -11.55 13.27 7.25
N TRP A 52 -10.37 13.50 7.87
CA TRP A 52 -9.14 13.72 7.12
C TRP A 52 -8.77 12.54 6.19
N ALA A 53 -9.16 11.33 6.54
CA ALA A 53 -8.96 10.17 5.66
C ALA A 53 -9.69 10.30 4.31
N ILE A 54 -10.80 11.06 4.27
CA ILE A 54 -11.58 11.30 3.05
C ILE A 54 -11.13 12.59 2.36
N ILE A 55 -10.91 13.65 3.12
CA ILE A 55 -10.67 14.99 2.58
C ILE A 55 -9.42 15.03 1.69
N GLN A 56 -8.33 14.40 2.10
CA GLN A 56 -7.09 14.42 1.34
C GLN A 56 -7.23 13.72 -0.03
N PRO A 57 -7.71 12.45 -0.13
CA PRO A 57 -7.96 11.83 -1.44
C PRO A 57 -9.02 12.56 -2.27
N LEU A 58 -10.03 13.13 -1.61
CA LEU A 58 -11.07 13.91 -2.29
C LEU A 58 -10.49 15.15 -2.99
N LEU A 59 -9.70 15.94 -2.28
CA LEU A 59 -9.05 17.13 -2.85
C LEU A 59 -8.12 16.75 -4.02
N THR A 60 -7.33 15.70 -3.86
CA THR A 60 -6.48 15.16 -4.94
C THR A 60 -7.34 14.75 -6.14
N THR A 61 -8.45 14.04 -5.91
CA THR A 61 -9.40 13.63 -6.96
C THR A 61 -10.01 14.82 -7.68
N VAL A 62 -10.43 15.85 -6.95
CA VAL A 62 -10.98 17.08 -7.55
C VAL A 62 -9.95 17.75 -8.45
N VAL A 63 -8.71 17.93 -7.97
CA VAL A 63 -7.62 18.50 -8.76
C VAL A 63 -7.34 17.65 -10.01
N PHE A 64 -7.28 16.33 -9.87
CA PHE A 64 -7.05 15.42 -11.00
C PHE A 64 -8.19 15.46 -12.00
N THR A 65 -9.44 15.53 -11.53
CA THR A 65 -10.61 15.67 -12.41
C THR A 65 -10.55 16.95 -13.21
N LEU A 66 -10.19 18.07 -12.58
CA LEU A 66 -10.11 19.36 -13.27
C LEU A 66 -8.93 19.42 -14.23
N VAL A 67 -7.73 19.07 -13.78
CA VAL A 67 -6.50 19.21 -14.56
C VAL A 67 -6.39 18.12 -15.61
N PHE A 68 -6.40 16.87 -15.20
CA PHE A 68 -6.16 15.74 -16.12
C PHE A 68 -7.43 15.27 -16.82
N GLY A 69 -8.60 15.39 -16.19
CA GLY A 69 -9.88 15.02 -16.80
C GLY A 69 -10.38 16.08 -17.77
N ASN A 70 -10.63 17.29 -17.28
CA ASN A 70 -11.32 18.32 -18.06
C ASN A 70 -10.36 19.12 -18.97
N ILE A 71 -9.17 19.51 -18.47
CA ILE A 71 -8.23 20.33 -19.25
C ILE A 71 -7.40 19.46 -20.20
N ALA A 72 -6.76 18.39 -19.68
CA ALA A 72 -5.88 17.56 -20.47
C ALA A 72 -6.60 16.41 -21.21
N GLY A 73 -7.85 16.09 -20.85
CA GLY A 73 -8.64 15.05 -21.51
C GLY A 73 -8.07 13.64 -21.38
N LEU A 74 -7.44 13.30 -20.26
CA LEU A 74 -6.73 12.02 -20.05
C LEU A 74 -7.59 10.93 -19.37
N ALA A 75 -8.84 11.24 -19.02
CA ALA A 75 -9.80 10.26 -18.51
C ALA A 75 -10.40 9.42 -19.69
N PRO A 76 -10.85 8.19 -19.44
CA PRO A 76 -11.53 7.40 -20.46
C PRO A 76 -12.85 8.03 -20.87
N ASP A 77 -13.24 7.80 -22.14
CA ASP A 77 -14.53 8.25 -22.63
C ASP A 77 -15.67 7.39 -22.06
N GLY A 78 -16.82 8.00 -21.83
CA GLY A 78 -18.02 7.30 -21.37
C GLY A 78 -18.12 7.02 -19.86
N VAL A 79 -17.11 7.39 -19.06
CA VAL A 79 -17.13 7.25 -17.60
C VAL A 79 -16.85 8.61 -16.95
N PRO A 80 -17.56 8.98 -15.86
CA PRO A 80 -17.29 10.22 -15.16
C PRO A 80 -15.86 10.30 -14.66
N SER A 81 -15.12 11.34 -15.07
CA SER A 81 -13.70 11.51 -14.70
C SER A 81 -13.47 11.49 -13.20
N PHE A 82 -14.43 12.03 -12.42
CA PHE A 82 -14.34 12.08 -10.96
C PHE A 82 -14.17 10.67 -10.34
N VAL A 83 -15.03 9.71 -10.74
CA VAL A 83 -14.99 8.34 -10.19
C VAL A 83 -13.78 7.58 -10.71
N PHE A 84 -13.37 7.84 -11.95
CA PHE A 84 -12.16 7.29 -12.53
C PHE A 84 -10.93 7.68 -11.70
N TYR A 85 -10.77 8.96 -11.38
CA TYR A 85 -9.65 9.42 -10.54
C TYR A 85 -9.80 8.99 -9.09
N LEU A 86 -11.02 9.02 -8.54
CA LEU A 86 -11.27 8.57 -7.17
C LEU A 86 -10.86 7.10 -6.96
N SER A 87 -11.18 6.21 -7.91
CA SER A 87 -10.79 4.80 -7.85
C SER A 87 -9.28 4.60 -7.78
N GLY A 88 -8.52 5.38 -8.55
CA GLY A 88 -7.06 5.35 -8.54
C GLY A 88 -6.46 5.97 -7.30
N THR A 89 -6.95 7.15 -6.87
CA THR A 89 -6.42 7.86 -5.70
C THR A 89 -6.65 7.13 -4.39
N VAL A 90 -7.75 6.40 -4.23
CA VAL A 90 -8.01 5.57 -3.04
C VAL A 90 -6.96 4.47 -2.90
N LEU A 91 -6.70 3.71 -3.96
CA LEU A 91 -5.67 2.65 -3.95
C LEU A 91 -4.28 3.23 -3.74
N TRP A 92 -3.97 4.33 -4.45
CA TRP A 92 -2.68 4.98 -4.33
C TRP A 92 -2.41 5.53 -2.93
N THR A 93 -3.40 6.18 -2.32
CA THR A 93 -3.26 6.75 -0.97
C THR A 93 -2.94 5.65 0.05
N TYR A 94 -3.63 4.52 -0.04
CA TYR A 94 -3.34 3.37 0.82
C TYR A 94 -1.90 2.86 0.61
N PHE A 95 -1.51 2.59 -0.64
CA PHE A 95 -0.16 2.13 -0.99
C PHE A 95 0.92 3.10 -0.50
N SER A 96 0.78 4.38 -0.83
CA SER A 96 1.73 5.44 -0.50
C SER A 96 1.89 5.61 1.02
N ASN A 97 0.79 5.61 1.77
CA ASN A 97 0.82 5.72 3.22
C ASN A 97 1.48 4.50 3.86
N CYS A 98 1.11 3.28 3.43
CA CYS A 98 1.74 2.06 3.92
C CYS A 98 3.24 2.06 3.64
N LEU A 99 3.65 2.40 2.42
CA LEU A 99 5.05 2.41 2.01
C LEU A 99 5.86 3.43 2.82
N THR A 100 5.41 4.68 2.87
CA THR A 100 6.16 5.77 3.53
C THR A 100 6.26 5.59 5.03
N GLN A 101 5.18 5.16 5.70
CA GLN A 101 5.20 4.90 7.14
C GLN A 101 6.04 3.65 7.47
N THR A 102 5.94 2.59 6.65
CA THR A 102 6.77 1.39 6.84
C THR A 102 8.24 1.68 6.59
N ALA A 103 8.57 2.50 5.60
CA ALA A 103 9.93 2.92 5.32
C ALA A 103 10.60 3.63 6.50
N ASN A 104 9.83 4.31 7.35
CA ASN A 104 10.30 5.02 8.53
C ASN A 104 10.21 4.20 9.84
N THR A 105 9.90 2.91 9.78
CA THR A 105 9.59 2.07 10.96
C THR A 105 10.70 2.11 12.02
N PHE A 106 11.95 1.89 11.64
CA PHE A 106 13.07 1.88 12.60
C PHE A 106 13.29 3.24 13.24
N VAL A 107 13.30 4.30 12.44
CA VAL A 107 13.54 5.66 12.92
C VAL A 107 12.42 6.13 13.84
N ALA A 108 11.16 5.93 13.43
CA ALA A 108 9.99 6.40 14.18
C ALA A 108 9.75 5.63 15.49
N ASN A 109 10.19 4.37 15.59
CA ASN A 109 9.91 3.50 16.74
C ASN A 109 11.16 3.09 17.52
N SER A 110 12.32 3.72 17.28
CA SER A 110 13.59 3.40 17.92
C SER A 110 13.50 3.38 19.45
N ALA A 111 12.85 4.38 20.05
CA ALA A 111 12.66 4.48 21.50
C ALA A 111 11.84 3.32 22.11
N THR A 112 10.88 2.76 21.35
CA THR A 112 10.06 1.62 21.80
C THR A 112 10.80 0.31 21.62
N MET A 113 11.47 0.17 20.48
CA MET A 113 12.24 -1.05 20.13
C MET A 113 13.46 -1.28 21.04
N GLY A 114 14.01 -0.22 21.62
CA GLY A 114 15.12 -0.30 22.59
C GLY A 114 14.71 -0.70 24.00
N LYS A 115 13.44 -0.57 24.39
CA LYS A 115 12.97 -0.80 25.75
C LYS A 115 12.27 -2.14 25.97
N VAL A 116 11.66 -2.70 24.94
CA VAL A 116 10.83 -3.90 25.02
C VAL A 116 11.21 -4.88 23.94
N TYR A 117 11.37 -6.15 24.30
CA TYR A 117 11.63 -7.21 23.35
C TYR A 117 10.34 -7.73 22.71
N PHE A 118 10.23 -7.60 21.40
CA PHE A 118 9.20 -8.21 20.55
C PHE A 118 9.74 -8.34 19.11
N PRO A 119 9.17 -9.24 18.26
CA PRO A 119 9.54 -9.33 16.86
C PRO A 119 9.28 -8.00 16.14
N ARG A 120 10.33 -7.36 15.62
CA ARG A 120 10.23 -5.99 15.08
C ARG A 120 9.32 -5.87 13.86
N LEU A 121 9.09 -6.97 13.12
CA LEU A 121 8.10 -7.03 12.03
C LEU A 121 6.66 -6.71 12.49
N VAL A 122 6.34 -6.84 13.77
CA VAL A 122 5.04 -6.44 14.34
C VAL A 122 4.74 -4.97 14.05
N MET A 123 5.74 -4.08 14.06
CA MET A 123 5.56 -2.65 13.78
C MET A 123 5.10 -2.36 12.35
N PRO A 124 5.85 -2.75 11.29
CA PRO A 124 5.43 -2.49 9.92
C PRO A 124 4.12 -3.20 9.57
N ILE A 125 3.89 -4.41 10.07
CA ILE A 125 2.62 -5.11 9.89
C ILE A 125 1.47 -4.33 10.52
N SER A 126 1.61 -3.84 11.75
CA SER A 126 0.58 -3.03 12.41
C SER A 126 0.30 -1.71 11.67
N THR A 127 1.29 -1.13 11.03
CA THR A 127 1.13 0.06 10.19
C THR A 127 0.23 -0.23 8.99
N VAL A 128 0.50 -1.32 8.26
CA VAL A 128 -0.31 -1.74 7.10
C VAL A 128 -1.76 -2.02 7.52
N PHE A 129 -1.98 -2.71 8.65
CA PHE A 129 -3.33 -2.95 9.17
C PHE A 129 -4.02 -1.66 9.64
N SER A 130 -3.28 -0.71 10.22
CA SER A 130 -3.84 0.60 10.60
C SER A 130 -4.33 1.39 9.39
N GLU A 131 -3.58 1.38 8.29
CA GLU A 131 -3.99 2.06 7.06
C GLU A 131 -5.18 1.37 6.35
N LEU A 132 -5.45 0.07 6.60
CA LEU A 132 -6.67 -0.58 6.12
C LEU A 132 -7.94 0.08 6.68
N ILE A 133 -7.88 0.64 7.89
CA ILE A 133 -9.03 1.36 8.47
C ILE A 133 -9.27 2.65 7.67
N SER A 134 -8.21 3.37 7.33
CA SER A 134 -8.29 4.56 6.46
C SER A 134 -8.82 4.20 5.06
N LEU A 135 -8.32 3.09 4.50
CA LEU A 135 -8.81 2.57 3.21
C LEU A 135 -10.30 2.21 3.28
N ALA A 136 -10.75 1.54 4.34
CA ALA A 136 -12.16 1.18 4.50
C ALA A 136 -13.08 2.41 4.49
N ILE A 137 -12.67 3.49 5.17
CA ILE A 137 -13.41 4.77 5.18
C ILE A 137 -13.47 5.35 3.75
N GLN A 138 -12.33 5.39 3.04
CA GLN A 138 -12.26 5.89 1.65
C GLN A 138 -13.05 5.01 0.70
N TYR A 139 -13.04 3.70 0.91
CA TYR A 139 -13.76 2.74 0.10
C TYR A 139 -15.28 2.89 0.23
N VAL A 140 -15.79 3.11 1.45
CA VAL A 140 -17.23 3.43 1.64
C VAL A 140 -17.60 4.69 0.86
N PHE A 141 -16.76 5.71 0.91
CA PHE A 141 -16.96 6.93 0.16
C PHE A 141 -16.95 6.69 -1.37
N LEU A 142 -16.00 5.90 -1.88
CA LEU A 142 -15.96 5.48 -3.28
C LEU A 142 -17.26 4.76 -3.70
N ILE A 143 -17.75 3.81 -2.88
CA ILE A 143 -18.99 3.06 -3.17
C ILE A 143 -20.19 3.99 -3.25
N ILE A 144 -20.29 5.00 -2.39
CA ILE A 144 -21.40 5.98 -2.45
C ILE A 144 -21.44 6.66 -3.83
N PHE A 145 -20.28 7.13 -4.34
CA PHE A 145 -20.22 7.75 -5.67
C PHE A 145 -20.46 6.75 -6.80
N LEU A 146 -19.95 5.53 -6.69
CA LEU A 146 -20.20 4.47 -7.68
C LEU A 146 -21.70 4.17 -7.80
N VAL A 147 -22.40 4.02 -6.69
CA VAL A 147 -23.86 3.79 -6.67
C VAL A 147 -24.60 4.98 -7.26
N TYR A 148 -24.21 6.19 -6.91
CA TYR A 148 -24.80 7.41 -7.46
C TYR A 148 -24.67 7.47 -8.99
N TYR A 149 -23.47 7.28 -9.53
CA TYR A 149 -23.24 7.35 -10.98
C TYR A 149 -23.81 6.15 -11.74
N ALA A 150 -23.83 4.95 -11.14
CA ALA A 150 -24.47 3.78 -11.70
C ALA A 150 -26.00 3.96 -11.79
N ALA A 151 -26.64 4.48 -10.72
CA ALA A 151 -28.07 4.80 -10.71
C ALA A 151 -28.43 5.90 -11.73
N ALA A 152 -27.56 6.88 -11.91
CA ALA A 152 -27.70 7.93 -12.93
C ALA A 152 -27.37 7.44 -14.36
N LYS A 153 -27.03 6.16 -14.56
CA LYS A 153 -26.66 5.55 -15.85
C LYS A 153 -25.54 6.30 -16.60
N GLN A 154 -24.60 6.84 -15.87
CA GLN A 154 -23.49 7.62 -16.42
C GLN A 154 -22.25 6.76 -16.73
N GLY A 155 -22.45 5.63 -17.40
CA GLY A 155 -21.33 4.81 -17.95
C GLY A 155 -20.57 3.94 -16.94
N VAL A 156 -20.94 3.95 -15.67
CA VAL A 156 -20.36 3.08 -14.63
C VAL A 156 -21.02 1.71 -14.70
N GLN A 157 -20.23 0.66 -14.93
CA GLN A 157 -20.72 -0.71 -15.11
C GLN A 157 -19.98 -1.67 -14.15
N PRO A 158 -20.40 -1.73 -12.87
CA PRO A 158 -19.82 -2.67 -11.92
C PRO A 158 -20.10 -4.11 -12.36
N ASN A 159 -19.11 -4.98 -12.21
CA ASN A 159 -19.21 -6.37 -12.61
C ASN A 159 -18.78 -7.34 -11.48
N LEU A 160 -18.92 -8.65 -11.70
CA LEU A 160 -18.61 -9.68 -10.70
C LEU A 160 -17.14 -9.68 -10.22
N TRP A 161 -16.23 -9.07 -10.98
CA TRP A 161 -14.82 -8.95 -10.58
C TRP A 161 -14.61 -8.07 -9.35
N MET A 162 -15.62 -7.33 -8.89
CA MET A 162 -15.60 -6.64 -7.60
C MET A 162 -15.32 -7.59 -6.43
N LEU A 163 -15.67 -8.87 -6.55
CA LEU A 163 -15.36 -9.90 -5.54
C LEU A 163 -13.84 -10.12 -5.37
N MET A 164 -13.02 -9.70 -6.33
CA MET A 164 -11.56 -9.74 -6.22
C MET A 164 -10.98 -8.59 -5.38
N THR A 165 -11.79 -7.65 -4.91
CA THR A 165 -11.31 -6.52 -4.09
C THR A 165 -10.49 -6.96 -2.87
N PRO A 166 -10.87 -7.97 -2.09
CA PRO A 166 -10.04 -8.42 -0.98
C PRO A 166 -8.65 -8.91 -1.42
N LEU A 167 -8.58 -9.58 -2.59
CA LEU A 167 -7.31 -10.05 -3.15
C LEU A 167 -6.46 -8.89 -3.67
N ILE A 168 -7.08 -7.90 -4.31
CA ILE A 168 -6.43 -6.65 -4.76
C ILE A 168 -5.84 -5.89 -3.56
N VAL A 169 -6.62 -5.74 -2.50
CA VAL A 169 -6.17 -5.05 -1.26
C VAL A 169 -5.05 -5.83 -0.58
N LEU A 170 -5.16 -7.17 -0.52
CA LEU A 170 -4.10 -8.03 0.03
C LEU A 170 -2.80 -7.87 -0.76
N GLN A 171 -2.87 -7.92 -2.08
CA GLN A 171 -1.70 -7.75 -2.96
C GLN A 171 -1.05 -6.38 -2.75
N LEU A 172 -1.87 -5.32 -2.70
CA LEU A 172 -1.39 -3.95 -2.47
C LEU A 172 -0.75 -3.80 -1.07
N ALA A 173 -1.33 -4.43 -0.05
CA ALA A 173 -0.77 -4.49 1.30
C ALA A 173 0.60 -5.18 1.34
N MET A 174 0.71 -6.34 0.67
CA MET A 174 1.96 -7.10 0.60
C MET A 174 3.04 -6.35 -0.19
N LEU A 175 2.66 -5.69 -1.29
CA LEU A 175 3.56 -4.89 -2.12
C LEU A 175 4.10 -3.69 -1.33
N SER A 176 3.21 -2.93 -0.68
CA SER A 176 3.61 -1.76 0.12
C SER A 176 4.45 -2.14 1.33
N LEU A 177 4.12 -3.26 2.00
CA LEU A 177 4.92 -3.81 3.09
C LEU A 177 6.31 -4.22 2.59
N GLY A 178 6.39 -5.00 1.51
CA GLY A 178 7.65 -5.46 0.94
C GLY A 178 8.58 -4.31 0.55
N CYS A 179 8.09 -3.36 -0.23
CA CYS A 179 8.84 -2.15 -0.60
C CYS A 179 9.23 -1.32 0.64
N GLY A 180 8.28 -1.10 1.56
CA GLY A 180 8.50 -0.28 2.75
C GLY A 180 9.55 -0.86 3.68
N ILE A 181 9.56 -2.17 3.95
CA ILE A 181 10.58 -2.80 4.80
C ILE A 181 11.96 -2.86 4.13
N ILE A 182 12.05 -3.00 2.79
CA ILE A 182 13.31 -2.88 2.06
C ILE A 182 13.89 -1.47 2.29
N ILE A 183 13.07 -0.45 2.07
CA ILE A 183 13.49 0.94 2.23
C ILE A 183 13.83 1.22 3.71
N SER A 184 13.05 0.69 4.67
CA SER A 184 13.32 0.83 6.10
C SER A 184 14.69 0.27 6.49
N ALA A 185 15.09 -0.86 5.90
CA ALA A 185 16.41 -1.43 6.10
C ALA A 185 17.53 -0.52 5.56
N LEU A 186 17.29 0.20 4.46
CA LEU A 186 18.25 1.15 3.86
C LEU A 186 18.31 2.48 4.63
N THR A 187 17.17 3.02 5.05
CA THR A 187 17.07 4.29 5.77
C THR A 187 17.69 4.23 7.17
N THR A 188 17.81 3.04 7.76
CA THR A 188 18.54 2.84 9.01
C THR A 188 20.00 3.24 8.88
N LYS A 189 20.63 2.98 7.73
CA LYS A 189 22.02 3.32 7.46
C LYS A 189 22.18 4.73 6.87
N TYR A 190 21.24 5.15 6.02
CA TYR A 190 21.29 6.41 5.28
C TYR A 190 19.99 7.21 5.53
N ARG A 191 20.04 8.14 6.48
CA ARG A 191 18.84 8.90 6.93
C ARG A 191 18.26 9.83 5.86
N ASP A 192 19.09 10.29 4.93
CA ASP A 192 18.70 11.12 3.79
C ASP A 192 17.78 10.41 2.80
N LEU A 193 17.86 9.07 2.72
CA LEU A 193 16.94 8.27 1.90
C LEU A 193 15.47 8.45 2.32
N ALA A 194 15.20 8.78 3.57
CA ALA A 194 13.82 9.04 4.03
C ALA A 194 13.17 10.22 3.28
N MET A 195 13.95 11.26 2.94
CA MET A 195 13.47 12.39 2.12
C MET A 195 13.19 11.95 0.68
N LEU A 196 14.06 11.09 0.12
CA LEU A 196 13.87 10.56 -1.24
C LEU A 196 12.65 9.66 -1.37
N VAL A 197 12.24 8.97 -0.29
CA VAL A 197 11.05 8.09 -0.31
C VAL A 197 9.79 8.89 -0.64
N GLY A 198 9.57 10.04 0.02
CA GLY A 198 8.40 10.88 -0.25
C GLY A 198 8.37 11.37 -1.69
N PHE A 199 9.49 11.90 -2.18
CA PHE A 199 9.62 12.37 -3.55
C PHE A 199 9.50 11.23 -4.57
N GLY A 200 10.19 10.11 -4.33
CA GLY A 200 10.13 8.92 -5.19
C GLY A 200 8.73 8.33 -5.29
N THR A 201 8.01 8.27 -4.16
CA THR A 201 6.61 7.81 -4.13
C THR A 201 5.72 8.75 -4.97
N GLN A 202 5.90 10.06 -4.87
CA GLN A 202 5.14 11.01 -5.68
C GLN A 202 5.43 10.86 -7.18
N LEU A 203 6.69 10.67 -7.59
CA LEU A 203 7.03 10.40 -8.98
C LEU A 203 6.44 9.07 -9.45
N TRP A 204 6.44 8.04 -8.62
CA TRP A 204 5.87 6.74 -8.94
C TRP A 204 4.35 6.81 -9.17
N MET A 205 3.64 7.73 -8.50
CA MET A 205 2.24 7.99 -8.79
C MET A 205 2.00 8.41 -10.24
N TYR A 206 2.84 9.31 -10.75
CA TYR A 206 2.75 9.75 -12.16
C TYR A 206 3.23 8.71 -13.16
N ALA A 207 4.13 7.83 -12.76
CA ALA A 207 4.56 6.69 -13.57
C ALA A 207 3.54 5.52 -13.56
N SER A 208 2.49 5.61 -12.75
CA SER A 208 1.40 4.63 -12.62
C SER A 208 0.11 5.17 -13.23
N PRO A 209 -0.84 4.32 -13.67
CA PRO A 209 -2.08 4.76 -14.30
C PRO A 209 -3.08 5.37 -13.31
N ILE A 210 -2.61 6.28 -12.44
CA ILE A 210 -3.47 6.95 -11.46
C ILE A 210 -4.06 8.22 -12.07
N ALA A 211 -3.20 9.04 -12.69
CA ALA A 211 -3.55 10.35 -13.23
C ALA A 211 -4.05 10.33 -14.68
N TYR A 212 -4.03 9.17 -15.34
CA TYR A 212 -4.42 9.03 -16.74
C TYR A 212 -4.90 7.61 -17.03
N ASP A 213 -5.62 7.46 -18.16
CA ASP A 213 -5.98 6.16 -18.73
C ASP A 213 -4.86 5.71 -19.67
N MET A 214 -4.20 4.58 -19.35
CA MET A 214 -3.12 4.04 -20.20
C MET A 214 -3.61 3.63 -21.59
N PHE A 215 -4.87 3.22 -21.74
CA PHE A 215 -5.43 2.76 -23.01
C PHE A 215 -5.60 3.89 -24.03
N ARG A 216 -5.56 5.15 -23.61
CA ARG A 216 -5.54 6.32 -24.52
C ARG A 216 -4.24 6.51 -25.27
N PHE A 217 -3.14 5.94 -24.75
CA PHE A 217 -1.82 6.09 -25.36
C PHE A 217 -1.45 4.84 -26.13
N THR A 218 -1.40 4.93 -27.46
CA THR A 218 -1.03 3.80 -28.34
C THR A 218 0.30 3.14 -27.99
N ALA A 219 1.23 3.90 -27.42
CA ALA A 219 2.52 3.38 -26.97
C ALA A 219 2.42 2.46 -25.74
N PHE A 220 1.42 2.68 -24.86
CA PHE A 220 1.19 1.92 -23.61
C PHE A 220 0.01 0.95 -23.72
N ALA A 221 -0.86 1.11 -24.71
CA ALA A 221 -1.97 0.20 -24.98
C ALA A 221 -1.48 -1.19 -25.40
N PRO A 222 -2.30 -2.24 -25.30
CA PRO A 222 -1.96 -3.58 -25.78
C PRO A 222 -1.40 -3.57 -27.20
N GLY A 223 -0.19 -4.16 -27.38
CA GLY A 223 0.53 -4.12 -28.65
C GLY A 223 1.46 -2.90 -28.86
N GLY A 224 1.43 -1.92 -27.98
CA GLY A 224 2.35 -0.77 -28.00
C GLY A 224 3.78 -1.14 -27.59
N LYS A 225 4.76 -0.35 -28.06
CA LYS A 225 6.20 -0.61 -27.81
C LYS A 225 6.56 -0.65 -26.32
N TRP A 226 5.92 0.15 -25.50
CA TRP A 226 6.21 0.30 -24.07
C TRP A 226 5.21 -0.41 -23.16
N HIS A 227 4.24 -1.13 -23.76
CA HIS A 227 3.19 -1.82 -23.01
C HIS A 227 3.74 -2.78 -21.95
N ALA A 228 4.65 -3.67 -22.35
CA ALA A 228 5.24 -4.66 -21.43
C ALA A 228 6.01 -3.99 -20.27
N LEU A 229 6.81 -2.95 -20.58
CA LEU A 229 7.55 -2.21 -19.56
C LEU A 229 6.60 -1.49 -18.57
N TYR A 230 5.53 -0.91 -19.10
CA TYR A 230 4.54 -0.21 -18.30
C TYR A 230 3.76 -1.17 -17.39
N MET A 231 3.42 -2.35 -17.89
CA MET A 231 2.74 -3.40 -17.13
C MET A 231 3.65 -4.14 -16.14
N CYS A 232 4.99 -3.99 -16.24
CA CYS A 232 5.93 -4.42 -15.20
C CYS A 232 5.94 -3.51 -13.97
N ASN A 233 5.33 -2.31 -14.04
CA ASN A 233 5.06 -1.52 -12.85
C ASN A 233 3.96 -2.22 -12.01
N PRO A 234 4.26 -2.68 -10.79
CA PRO A 234 3.34 -3.53 -10.03
C PRO A 234 2.02 -2.83 -9.63
N ILE A 235 1.95 -1.52 -9.72
CA ILE A 235 0.70 -0.78 -9.47
C ILE A 235 -0.24 -0.84 -10.68
N SER A 236 0.29 -0.95 -11.90
CA SER A 236 -0.51 -0.86 -13.14
C SER A 236 -1.54 -1.98 -13.27
N PRO A 237 -1.19 -3.28 -13.15
CA PRO A 237 -2.18 -4.36 -13.23
C PRO A 237 -3.23 -4.30 -12.11
N ILE A 238 -2.82 -3.88 -10.89
CA ILE A 238 -3.71 -3.75 -9.74
C ILE A 238 -4.79 -2.69 -10.00
N VAL A 239 -4.38 -1.50 -10.43
CA VAL A 239 -5.31 -0.38 -10.71
C VAL A 239 -6.21 -0.69 -11.89
N ASN A 240 -5.67 -1.30 -12.96
CA ASN A 240 -6.45 -1.69 -14.13
C ASN A 240 -7.52 -2.73 -13.79
N LEU A 241 -7.17 -3.78 -13.02
CA LEU A 241 -8.14 -4.77 -12.56
C LEU A 241 -9.22 -4.14 -11.69
N PHE A 242 -8.86 -3.24 -10.78
CA PHE A 242 -9.82 -2.54 -9.95
C PHE A 242 -10.78 -1.67 -10.77
N ARG A 243 -10.26 -0.88 -11.72
CA ARG A 243 -11.09 -0.05 -12.60
C ARG A 243 -11.99 -0.89 -13.49
N TYR A 244 -11.49 -1.98 -14.05
CA TYR A 244 -12.32 -2.91 -14.80
C TYR A 244 -13.46 -3.47 -13.96
N ALA A 245 -13.18 -3.87 -12.72
CA ALA A 245 -14.18 -4.41 -11.81
C ALA A 245 -15.30 -3.43 -11.46
N TYR A 246 -14.95 -2.17 -11.19
CA TYR A 246 -15.88 -1.16 -10.68
C TYR A 246 -16.47 -0.25 -11.75
N LEU A 247 -15.72 0.08 -12.78
CA LEU A 247 -16.11 1.03 -13.81
C LEU A 247 -16.46 0.37 -15.15
N GLY A 248 -16.01 -0.88 -15.35
CA GLY A 248 -16.12 -1.55 -16.64
C GLY A 248 -15.15 -1.02 -17.70
N THR A 249 -14.15 -0.20 -17.31
CA THR A 249 -13.18 0.38 -18.24
C THR A 249 -11.90 -0.42 -18.31
N GLY A 250 -11.28 -0.45 -19.50
CA GLY A 250 -10.01 -1.15 -19.72
C GLY A 250 -10.21 -2.64 -19.99
N ALA A 251 -9.14 -3.40 -19.82
CA ALA A 251 -9.13 -4.85 -20.00
C ALA A 251 -8.27 -5.51 -18.92
N ILE A 252 -8.63 -6.74 -18.55
CA ILE A 252 -7.83 -7.53 -17.61
C ILE A 252 -6.78 -8.30 -18.41
N GLU A 253 -5.52 -8.07 -18.10
CA GLU A 253 -4.41 -8.82 -18.67
C GLU A 253 -3.84 -9.78 -17.62
N TRP A 254 -4.41 -10.97 -17.53
CA TRP A 254 -4.08 -11.99 -16.55
C TRP A 254 -2.59 -12.33 -16.48
N LYS A 255 -1.92 -12.33 -17.64
CA LYS A 255 -0.48 -12.58 -17.73
C LYS A 255 0.30 -11.61 -16.84
N TYR A 256 0.06 -10.31 -16.97
CA TYR A 256 0.77 -9.28 -16.19
C TYR A 256 0.30 -9.26 -14.73
N TYR A 257 -0.95 -9.56 -14.47
CA TYR A 257 -1.45 -9.67 -13.10
C TYR A 257 -0.76 -10.80 -12.33
N PHE A 258 -0.52 -11.96 -12.94
CA PHE A 258 0.25 -13.05 -12.31
C PHE A 258 1.75 -12.74 -12.18
N ILE A 259 2.34 -12.04 -13.15
CA ILE A 259 3.72 -11.53 -13.06
C ILE A 259 3.85 -10.58 -11.89
N ASP A 260 2.88 -9.69 -11.71
CA ASP A 260 2.84 -8.74 -10.61
C ASP A 260 2.73 -9.43 -9.23
N TRP A 261 1.95 -10.51 -9.11
CA TRP A 261 1.97 -11.35 -7.93
C TRP A 261 3.36 -11.93 -7.65
N GLY A 262 4.06 -12.39 -8.68
CA GLY A 262 5.45 -12.85 -8.58
C GLY A 262 6.38 -11.75 -8.06
N ILE A 263 6.28 -10.53 -8.61
CA ILE A 263 7.06 -9.37 -8.19
C ILE A 263 6.74 -9.02 -6.73
N THR A 264 5.46 -8.97 -6.37
CA THR A 264 4.99 -8.67 -5.01
C THR A 264 5.57 -9.64 -3.98
N LEU A 265 5.47 -10.94 -4.25
CA LEU A 265 5.99 -11.98 -3.37
C LEU A 265 7.53 -11.94 -3.26
N ALA A 266 8.21 -11.69 -4.38
CA ALA A 266 9.67 -11.54 -4.40
C ALA A 266 10.12 -10.34 -3.56
N LEU A 267 9.49 -9.16 -3.73
CA LEU A 267 9.79 -7.96 -2.96
C LEU A 267 9.50 -8.15 -1.48
N LEU A 268 8.39 -8.80 -1.13
CA LEU A 268 8.05 -9.10 0.25
C LEU A 268 9.09 -10.05 0.88
N PHE A 269 9.46 -11.11 0.18
CA PHE A 269 10.47 -12.07 0.65
C PHE A 269 11.84 -11.41 0.86
N ILE A 270 12.32 -10.67 -0.14
CA ILE A 270 13.58 -9.91 -0.05
C ILE A 270 13.51 -8.91 1.11
N GLY A 271 12.39 -8.21 1.24
CA GLY A 271 12.16 -7.26 2.32
C GLY A 271 12.27 -7.89 3.70
N ILE A 272 11.58 -9.02 3.94
CA ILE A 272 11.61 -9.73 5.22
C ILE A 272 13.04 -10.20 5.54
N VAL A 273 13.77 -10.74 4.57
CA VAL A 273 15.16 -11.19 4.76
C VAL A 273 16.08 -10.02 5.12
N LEU A 274 16.01 -8.92 4.38
CA LEU A 274 16.81 -7.72 4.65
C LEU A 274 16.48 -7.11 6.02
N PHE A 275 15.21 -7.02 6.34
CA PHE A 275 14.74 -6.46 7.61
C PHE A 275 15.21 -7.30 8.81
N SER A 276 15.10 -8.61 8.74
CA SER A 276 15.61 -9.54 9.78
C SER A 276 17.12 -9.42 9.97
N ARG A 277 17.86 -9.06 8.91
CA ARG A 277 19.31 -8.84 8.99
C ARG A 277 19.64 -7.52 9.69
N VAL A 278 18.95 -6.43 9.32
CA VAL A 278 19.15 -5.10 9.92
C VAL A 278 18.70 -5.11 11.39
N GLU A 279 17.66 -5.87 11.72
CA GLU A 279 17.19 -6.06 13.10
C GLU A 279 18.32 -6.46 14.06
N LYS A 280 19.25 -7.30 13.61
CA LYS A 280 20.37 -7.81 14.44
C LYS A 280 21.42 -6.74 14.73
N THR A 281 21.67 -5.82 13.79
CA THR A 281 22.71 -4.80 13.88
C THR A 281 22.17 -3.42 14.31
N PHE A 282 20.84 -3.26 14.36
CA PHE A 282 20.21 -1.98 14.66
C PHE A 282 20.57 -1.42 16.04
N MET A 283 20.71 -2.28 17.05
CA MET A 283 21.06 -1.87 18.42
C MET A 283 22.53 -1.42 18.55
N ASP A 284 23.37 -1.82 17.59
CA ASP A 284 24.79 -1.43 17.59
C ASP A 284 25.01 -0.09 16.86
N THR A 285 23.97 0.43 16.16
CA THR A 285 24.05 1.63 15.32
C THR A 285 23.24 2.81 15.83
N VAL A 286 22.43 2.64 16.87
CA VAL A 286 21.62 3.67 17.55
C VAL A 286 22.09 3.87 18.99
#